data_b4fb07577603c1d7668175e2140adfb1
#
_entry.id   b4fb07577603c1d7668175e2140adfb1
#
_cell.length_a   1.000
_cell.length_b   1.000
_cell.length_c   1.000
_cell.angle_alpha   90.00
_cell.angle_beta   90.00
_cell.angle_gamma   90.00
#
_symmetry.space_group_name_H-M   'P 1'
#
loop_
_entity.id
_entity.type
_entity.pdbx_description
1 polymer ?
#
loop_
_entity_poly.entity_id
_entity_poly.type
_entity_poly.pdbx_seq_one_letter_code
_entity_poly.pdbx_strand_id
1 'polypeptide(L)'
;MAREGIRGRATAGGIAVGAAAGWNLAALGPVATRESHAYGVGLATIGLFVTVQFVAHMAMQIPGGHAADRWGARRSTAVGLAVLVVGNAVALPAATPALGFLGRAIVGVGTGLTFIGGSDYFRAHGGSATLQGIYGGSSVLAPGIAVAVVPGVARWTGFRAPYLSTIVVVLLAGVLLALAPEAPRTLRHARERLDWSFVRDPQLYRLAAIHSFSFGFSVIVGNWVVTLLEHHGQSKTAAAAVGSLTLLLGFFTRIAGGPLLRSEHASRIVAASLVVGGLAAMVLALPLTLPGYIAAATVLGLAAGVPFARAFTGAAAARPDAPGTAVGFVNAWAALTIVAGTPLVGLTFSLPGDGGIGFVVLGALAALASLATPR
;
A
#
# COMPACT_ATOMS: atom_id res chain seq x y z
N MET A 1 19.01 0.98 28.35
CA MET A 1 17.88 1.90 28.58
C MET A 1 17.82 3.08 27.61
N ALA A 2 18.81 4.02 27.49
CA ALA A 2 18.69 5.16 26.59
C ALA A 2 18.59 4.78 25.08
N ARG A 3 19.41 3.85 24.59
CA ARG A 3 19.36 3.37 23.20
C ARG A 3 18.07 2.60 22.86
N GLU A 4 17.50 1.88 23.83
CA GLU A 4 16.22 1.17 23.65
C GLU A 4 15.05 2.15 23.58
N GLY A 5 15.03 3.18 24.42
CA GLY A 5 14.03 4.23 24.38
C GLY A 5 14.06 5.04 23.06
N ILE A 6 15.24 5.26 22.48
CA ILE A 6 15.41 5.89 21.16
C ILE A 6 14.83 4.99 20.06
N ARG A 7 15.16 3.69 20.08
CA ARG A 7 14.62 2.72 19.11
C ARG A 7 13.11 2.60 19.21
N GLY A 8 12.55 2.53 20.42
CA GLY A 8 11.11 2.46 20.64
C GLY A 8 10.37 3.65 20.05
N ARG A 9 10.85 4.88 20.27
CA ARG A 9 10.24 6.10 19.72
C ARG A 9 10.35 6.16 18.19
N ALA A 10 11.50 5.75 17.61
CA ALA A 10 11.67 5.68 16.17
C ALA A 10 10.68 4.67 15.55
N THR A 11 10.51 3.51 16.18
CA THR A 11 9.57 2.48 15.73
C THR A 11 8.13 2.98 15.81
N ALA A 12 7.72 3.59 16.94
CA ALA A 12 6.38 4.14 17.10
C ALA A 12 6.06 5.23 16.05
N GLY A 13 6.99 6.17 15.83
CA GLY A 13 6.85 7.20 14.80
C GLY A 13 6.71 6.62 13.40
N GLY A 14 7.53 5.65 13.04
CA GLY A 14 7.47 5.00 11.73
C GLY A 14 6.19 4.18 11.52
N ILE A 15 5.72 3.42 12.53
CA ILE A 15 4.43 2.71 12.50
C ILE A 15 3.28 3.69 12.27
N ALA A 16 3.26 4.80 13.02
CA ALA A 16 2.21 5.80 12.91
C ALA A 16 2.17 6.44 11.53
N VAL A 17 3.34 6.71 10.93
CA VAL A 17 3.46 7.21 9.55
C VAL A 17 2.92 6.21 8.54
N GLY A 18 3.28 4.93 8.65
CA GLY A 18 2.75 3.87 7.79
C GLY A 18 1.22 3.74 7.93
N ALA A 19 0.72 3.79 9.16
CA ALA A 19 -0.71 3.76 9.44
C ALA A 19 -1.45 4.97 8.85
N ALA A 20 -0.89 6.19 8.98
CA ALA A 20 -1.48 7.39 8.41
C ALA A 20 -1.55 7.33 6.87
N ALA A 21 -0.49 6.87 6.22
CA ALA A 21 -0.49 6.66 4.77
C ALA A 21 -1.57 5.65 4.35
N GLY A 22 -1.64 4.49 5.02
CA GLY A 22 -2.63 3.46 4.74
C GLY A 22 -4.07 3.90 4.99
N TRP A 23 -4.35 4.59 6.10
CA TRP A 23 -5.68 5.11 6.41
C TRP A 23 -6.23 5.98 5.29
N ASN A 24 -5.39 6.90 4.75
CA ASN A 24 -5.75 7.77 3.64
C ASN A 24 -6.18 7.02 2.37
N LEU A 25 -5.61 5.83 2.14
CA LEU A 25 -5.92 5.04 0.94
C LEU A 25 -7.30 4.38 1.02
N ALA A 26 -7.84 4.12 2.22
CA ALA A 26 -9.03 3.31 2.41
C ALA A 26 -10.22 4.04 3.07
N ALA A 27 -10.03 5.22 3.63
CA ALA A 27 -11.06 5.90 4.42
C ALA A 27 -12.35 6.25 3.65
N LEU A 28 -12.25 6.45 2.33
CA LEU A 28 -13.40 6.85 1.49
C LEU A 28 -14.31 5.65 1.14
N GLY A 29 -13.72 4.50 0.83
CA GLY A 29 -14.45 3.33 0.32
C GLY A 29 -15.64 2.90 1.20
N PRO A 30 -15.46 2.75 2.53
CA PRO A 30 -16.52 2.29 3.43
C PRO A 30 -17.77 3.17 3.48
N VAL A 31 -17.65 4.43 3.07
CA VAL A 31 -18.72 5.43 3.06
C VAL A 31 -19.09 5.92 1.67
N ALA A 32 -18.63 5.23 0.62
CA ALA A 32 -18.78 5.65 -0.77
C ALA A 32 -20.22 5.98 -1.17
N THR A 33 -21.21 5.19 -0.73
CA THR A 33 -22.63 5.48 -1.00
C THR A 33 -23.09 6.79 -0.34
N ARG A 34 -22.65 7.05 0.89
CA ARG A 34 -22.94 8.30 1.59
C ARG A 34 -22.31 9.49 0.89
N GLU A 35 -21.05 9.34 0.47
CA GLU A 35 -20.33 10.34 -0.31
C GLU A 35 -21.04 10.62 -1.64
N SER A 36 -21.45 9.58 -2.37
CA SER A 36 -22.20 9.69 -3.62
C SER A 36 -23.44 10.57 -3.45
N HIS A 37 -24.24 10.32 -2.41
CA HIS A 37 -25.42 11.14 -2.10
C HIS A 37 -25.05 12.58 -1.71
N ALA A 38 -24.04 12.76 -0.86
CA ALA A 38 -23.63 14.09 -0.39
C ALA A 38 -23.07 14.98 -1.50
N TYR A 39 -22.29 14.38 -2.40
CA TYR A 39 -21.70 15.07 -3.55
C TYR A 39 -22.67 15.21 -4.74
N GLY A 40 -23.85 14.57 -4.71
CA GLY A 40 -24.80 14.57 -5.82
C GLY A 40 -24.24 13.90 -7.09
N VAL A 41 -23.41 12.87 -6.94
CA VAL A 41 -22.73 12.18 -8.06
C VAL A 41 -22.92 10.66 -7.96
N GLY A 42 -22.70 9.96 -9.07
CA GLY A 42 -22.71 8.48 -9.07
C GLY A 42 -21.50 7.87 -8.36
N LEU A 43 -21.62 6.60 -7.95
CA LEU A 43 -20.53 5.83 -7.35
C LEU A 43 -19.27 5.77 -8.22
N ALA A 44 -19.43 5.78 -9.56
CA ALA A 44 -18.30 5.84 -10.49
C ALA A 44 -17.45 7.09 -10.27
N THR A 45 -18.06 8.26 -10.02
CA THR A 45 -17.32 9.50 -9.73
C THR A 45 -16.59 9.41 -8.38
N ILE A 46 -17.19 8.77 -7.38
CA ILE A 46 -16.49 8.50 -6.11
C ILE A 46 -15.29 7.56 -6.34
N GLY A 47 -15.43 6.57 -7.20
CA GLY A 47 -14.30 5.74 -7.66
C GLY A 47 -13.19 6.56 -8.32
N LEU A 48 -13.53 7.55 -9.14
CA LEU A 48 -12.57 8.47 -9.76
C LEU A 48 -11.81 9.32 -8.73
N PHE A 49 -12.41 9.69 -7.60
CA PHE A 49 -11.69 10.36 -6.50
C PHE A 49 -10.52 9.48 -6.01
N VAL A 50 -10.78 8.18 -5.85
CA VAL A 50 -9.75 7.21 -5.46
C VAL A 50 -8.69 7.06 -6.56
N THR A 51 -9.12 6.99 -7.82
CA THR A 51 -8.20 6.90 -8.97
C THR A 51 -7.26 8.08 -9.03
N VAL A 52 -7.78 9.32 -8.92
CA VAL A 52 -6.97 10.55 -8.93
C VAL A 52 -5.95 10.54 -7.80
N GLN A 53 -6.34 10.10 -6.61
CA GLN A 53 -5.42 9.93 -5.49
C GLN A 53 -4.29 8.95 -5.82
N PHE A 54 -4.62 7.77 -6.37
CA PHE A 54 -3.60 6.76 -6.72
C PHE A 54 -2.68 7.21 -7.85
N VAL A 55 -3.20 7.93 -8.85
CA VAL A 55 -2.37 8.52 -9.92
C VAL A 55 -1.38 9.53 -9.35
N ALA A 56 -1.84 10.45 -8.48
CA ALA A 56 -0.96 11.42 -7.83
C ALA A 56 0.03 10.72 -6.87
N HIS A 57 -0.41 9.70 -6.12
CA HIS A 57 0.44 8.86 -5.29
C HIS A 57 1.56 8.20 -6.12
N MET A 58 1.20 7.59 -7.25
CA MET A 58 2.16 6.96 -8.17
C MET A 58 3.17 7.97 -8.71
N ALA A 59 2.71 9.13 -9.17
CA ALA A 59 3.57 10.18 -9.71
C ALA A 59 4.58 10.69 -8.67
N MET A 60 4.22 10.67 -7.39
CA MET A 60 5.06 11.14 -6.29
C MET A 60 6.02 10.09 -5.72
N GLN A 61 6.00 8.84 -6.17
CA GLN A 61 6.88 7.80 -5.63
C GLN A 61 8.37 8.13 -5.87
N ILE A 62 8.75 8.45 -7.09
CA ILE A 62 10.13 8.77 -7.45
C ILE A 62 10.55 10.14 -6.90
N PRO A 63 9.79 11.24 -7.11
CA PRO A 63 10.10 12.53 -6.51
C PRO A 63 10.14 12.48 -4.97
N GLY A 64 9.24 11.71 -4.34
CA GLY A 64 9.20 11.52 -2.89
C GLY A 64 10.45 10.79 -2.37
N GLY A 65 10.90 9.77 -3.10
CA GLY A 65 12.15 9.08 -2.81
C GLY A 65 13.36 10.01 -2.90
N HIS A 66 13.45 10.78 -3.96
CA HIS A 66 14.50 11.79 -4.13
C HIS A 66 14.45 12.88 -3.03
N ALA A 67 13.25 13.31 -2.64
CA ALA A 67 13.08 14.23 -1.52
C ALA A 67 13.59 13.63 -0.20
N ALA A 68 13.33 12.34 0.07
CA ALA A 68 13.84 11.63 1.24
C ALA A 68 15.38 11.54 1.22
N ASP A 69 15.97 11.23 0.06
CA ASP A 69 17.42 11.18 -0.12
C ASP A 69 18.08 12.55 0.09
N ARG A 70 17.45 13.63 -0.41
CA ARG A 70 18.01 15.00 -0.38
C ARG A 70 17.76 15.73 0.95
N TRP A 71 16.53 15.73 1.43
CA TRP A 71 16.11 16.50 2.62
C TRP A 71 16.21 15.69 3.90
N GLY A 72 16.36 14.37 3.79
CA GLY A 72 16.31 13.40 4.86
C GLY A 72 14.89 12.89 5.10
N ALA A 73 14.82 11.63 5.46
CA ALA A 73 13.58 10.87 5.59
C ALA A 73 12.54 11.52 6.50
N ARG A 74 12.95 12.01 7.69
CA ARG A 74 12.03 12.62 8.66
C ARG A 74 11.40 13.90 8.13
N ARG A 75 12.19 14.78 7.50
CA ARG A 75 11.69 16.05 6.95
C ARG A 75 10.75 15.82 5.77
N SER A 76 11.14 14.94 4.83
CA SER A 76 10.29 14.56 3.69
C SER A 76 8.96 13.98 4.16
N THR A 77 8.99 13.09 5.16
CA THR A 77 7.79 12.50 5.76
C THR A 77 6.91 13.56 6.43
N ALA A 78 7.50 14.49 7.20
CA ALA A 78 6.75 15.56 7.85
C ALA A 78 6.05 16.49 6.84
N VAL A 79 6.71 16.82 5.73
CA VAL A 79 6.09 17.55 4.60
C VAL A 79 4.93 16.75 4.03
N GLY A 80 5.13 15.43 3.81
CA GLY A 80 4.06 14.55 3.34
C GLY A 80 2.84 14.55 4.27
N LEU A 81 3.04 14.44 5.59
CA LEU A 81 1.95 14.51 6.58
C LEU A 81 1.23 15.86 6.55
N ALA A 82 1.96 16.97 6.42
CA ALA A 82 1.34 18.31 6.29
C ALA A 82 0.48 18.40 5.01
N VAL A 83 0.98 17.89 3.87
CA VAL A 83 0.23 17.82 2.61
C VAL A 83 -1.03 16.97 2.76
N LEU A 84 -0.98 15.87 3.53
CA LEU A 84 -2.16 15.04 3.83
C LEU A 84 -3.22 15.82 4.61
N VAL A 85 -2.82 16.61 5.61
CA VAL A 85 -3.76 17.47 6.36
C VAL A 85 -4.41 18.47 5.42
N VAL A 86 -3.61 19.17 4.59
CA VAL A 86 -4.12 20.18 3.64
C VAL A 86 -5.11 19.55 2.65
N GLY A 87 -4.74 18.41 2.03
CA GLY A 87 -5.62 17.76 1.04
C GLY A 87 -6.94 17.30 1.61
N ASN A 88 -6.95 16.76 2.84
CA ASN A 88 -8.19 16.39 3.51
C ASN A 88 -8.99 17.62 3.97
N ALA A 89 -8.32 18.70 4.41
CA ALA A 89 -8.97 19.95 4.80
C ALA A 89 -9.66 20.63 3.62
N VAL A 90 -9.10 20.57 2.41
CA VAL A 90 -9.72 21.12 1.18
C VAL A 90 -11.10 20.49 0.90
N ALA A 91 -11.30 19.24 1.24
CA ALA A 91 -12.57 18.54 1.00
C ALA A 91 -13.63 18.77 2.11
N LEU A 92 -13.30 19.43 3.23
CA LEU A 92 -14.21 19.62 4.37
C LEU A 92 -15.33 20.66 4.18
N PRO A 93 -15.11 21.82 3.50
CA PRO A 93 -16.08 22.91 3.49
C PRO A 93 -17.42 22.54 2.86
N ALA A 94 -17.37 21.85 1.71
CA ALA A 94 -18.57 21.48 0.95
C ALA A 94 -18.33 20.20 0.14
N ALA A 95 -19.41 19.40 0.00
CA ALA A 95 -19.40 18.20 -0.83
C ALA A 95 -19.58 18.57 -2.32
N THR A 96 -18.59 19.24 -2.89
CA THR A 96 -18.55 19.54 -4.33
C THR A 96 -17.53 18.66 -5.03
N PRO A 97 -17.83 18.13 -6.25
CA PRO A 97 -16.91 17.26 -6.96
C PRO A 97 -15.52 17.90 -7.17
N ALA A 98 -15.47 19.22 -7.44
CA ALA A 98 -14.22 19.95 -7.60
C ALA A 98 -13.32 19.88 -6.36
N LEU A 99 -13.88 20.11 -5.17
CA LEU A 99 -13.14 20.00 -3.91
C LEU A 99 -12.77 18.54 -3.61
N GLY A 100 -13.64 17.58 -3.94
CA GLY A 100 -13.35 16.16 -3.85
C GLY A 100 -12.14 15.77 -4.68
N PHE A 101 -12.10 16.09 -5.97
CA PHE A 101 -10.97 15.81 -6.87
C PHE A 101 -9.70 16.52 -6.42
N LEU A 102 -9.78 17.83 -6.13
CA LEU A 102 -8.61 18.60 -5.70
C LEU A 102 -8.03 18.05 -4.39
N GLY A 103 -8.88 17.81 -3.40
CA GLY A 103 -8.47 17.25 -2.11
C GLY A 103 -7.79 15.90 -2.29
N ARG A 104 -8.36 15.00 -3.11
CA ARG A 104 -7.79 13.65 -3.35
C ARG A 104 -6.49 13.70 -4.15
N ALA A 105 -6.35 14.62 -5.10
CA ALA A 105 -5.08 14.83 -5.80
C ALA A 105 -3.97 15.25 -4.81
N ILE A 106 -4.25 16.23 -3.93
CA ILE A 106 -3.30 16.70 -2.91
C ILE A 106 -2.99 15.56 -1.92
N VAL A 107 -4.00 14.80 -1.48
CA VAL A 107 -3.80 13.62 -0.62
C VAL A 107 -2.90 12.59 -1.31
N GLY A 108 -3.06 12.37 -2.61
CA GLY A 108 -2.19 11.48 -3.38
C GLY A 108 -0.72 11.90 -3.33
N VAL A 109 -0.44 13.19 -3.51
CA VAL A 109 0.92 13.75 -3.34
C VAL A 109 1.43 13.48 -1.91
N GLY A 110 0.62 13.77 -0.90
CA GLY A 110 0.98 13.55 0.50
C GLY A 110 1.26 12.08 0.83
N THR A 111 0.41 11.14 0.35
CA THR A 111 0.62 9.70 0.57
C THR A 111 1.89 9.19 -0.11
N GLY A 112 2.22 9.70 -1.30
CA GLY A 112 3.46 9.35 -2.00
C GLY A 112 4.70 9.76 -1.21
N LEU A 113 4.77 11.01 -0.76
CA LEU A 113 5.85 11.52 0.08
C LEU A 113 5.96 10.75 1.42
N THR A 114 4.82 10.55 2.08
CA THR A 114 4.77 9.93 3.41
C THR A 114 5.15 8.45 3.35
N PHE A 115 4.69 7.73 2.33
CA PHE A 115 4.94 6.30 2.20
C PHE A 115 6.43 6.00 1.98
N ILE A 116 7.07 6.70 1.06
CA ILE A 116 8.51 6.48 0.80
C ILE A 116 9.36 7.07 1.93
N GLY A 117 9.06 8.28 2.38
CA GLY A 117 9.78 8.91 3.48
C GLY A 117 9.73 8.10 4.78
N GLY A 118 8.57 7.50 5.12
CA GLY A 118 8.43 6.62 6.27
C GLY A 118 9.24 5.34 6.17
N SER A 119 9.25 4.70 4.99
CA SER A 119 10.11 3.53 4.73
C SER A 119 11.59 3.89 4.89
N ASP A 120 12.02 5.03 4.33
CA ASP A 120 13.41 5.49 4.44
C ASP A 120 13.76 5.90 5.88
N TYR A 121 12.81 6.42 6.64
CA TYR A 121 12.99 6.72 8.07
C TYR A 121 13.33 5.46 8.87
N PHE A 122 12.63 4.34 8.64
CA PHE A 122 12.97 3.06 9.26
C PHE A 122 14.34 2.56 8.82
N ARG A 123 14.67 2.67 7.53
CA ARG A 123 15.98 2.29 7.00
C ARG A 123 17.10 3.08 7.69
N ALA A 124 16.96 4.37 7.82
CA ALA A 124 17.98 5.26 8.41
C ALA A 124 18.24 4.99 9.90
N HIS A 125 17.26 4.41 10.62
CA HIS A 125 17.42 3.99 12.02
C HIS A 125 17.99 2.57 12.18
N GLY A 126 18.79 2.12 11.24
CA GLY A 126 19.39 0.79 11.23
C GLY A 126 18.44 -0.30 10.73
N GLY A 127 17.60 0.08 9.74
CA GLY A 127 16.51 -0.66 9.16
C GLY A 127 16.80 -2.10 8.85
N SER A 128 16.41 -2.98 9.77
CA SER A 128 16.35 -4.41 9.48
C SER A 128 15.16 -4.67 8.54
N ALA A 129 15.24 -5.75 7.77
CA ALA A 129 14.12 -6.21 6.96
C ALA A 129 12.84 -6.40 7.79
N THR A 130 12.96 -6.76 9.08
CA THR A 130 11.85 -6.84 10.03
C THR A 130 11.17 -5.49 10.25
N LEU A 131 11.94 -4.41 10.44
CA LEU A 131 11.39 -3.06 10.59
C LEU A 131 10.68 -2.61 9.31
N GLN A 132 11.22 -2.92 8.13
CA GLN A 132 10.54 -2.68 6.86
C GLN A 132 9.23 -3.48 6.76
N GLY A 133 9.23 -4.73 7.22
CA GLY A 133 8.02 -5.56 7.31
C GLY A 133 6.96 -4.96 8.25
N ILE A 134 7.37 -4.46 9.43
CA ILE A 134 6.48 -3.77 10.38
C ILE A 134 5.89 -2.51 9.74
N TYR A 135 6.71 -1.71 9.04
CA TYR A 135 6.24 -0.54 8.31
C TYR A 135 5.20 -0.90 7.25
N GLY A 136 5.54 -1.85 6.37
CA GLY A 136 4.63 -2.33 5.34
C GLY A 136 3.37 -2.98 5.91
N GLY A 137 3.49 -3.66 7.04
CA GLY A 137 2.35 -4.20 7.79
C GLY A 137 1.42 -3.11 8.33
N SER A 138 1.96 -2.06 8.96
CA SER A 138 1.15 -0.96 9.48
C SER A 138 0.35 -0.24 8.39
N SER A 139 0.91 -0.11 7.20
CA SER A 139 0.23 0.48 6.03
C SER A 139 -0.88 -0.40 5.43
N VAL A 140 -0.97 -1.68 5.80
CA VAL A 140 -2.06 -2.59 5.40
C VAL A 140 -3.08 -2.78 6.51
N LEU A 141 -2.65 -2.79 7.78
CA LEU A 141 -3.56 -2.91 8.92
C LEU A 141 -4.46 -1.66 9.06
N ALA A 142 -3.90 -0.47 8.90
CA ALA A 142 -4.64 0.77 9.06
C ALA A 142 -5.84 0.93 8.10
N PRO A 143 -5.77 0.56 6.81
CA PRO A 143 -6.93 0.44 5.95
C PRO A 143 -8.04 -0.44 6.52
N GLY A 144 -7.70 -1.60 7.07
CA GLY A 144 -8.68 -2.50 7.69
C GLY A 144 -9.40 -1.85 8.88
N ILE A 145 -8.65 -1.12 9.72
CA ILE A 145 -9.22 -0.36 10.84
C ILE A 145 -10.11 0.79 10.32
N ALA A 146 -9.68 1.50 9.28
CA ALA A 146 -10.46 2.58 8.67
C ALA A 146 -11.81 2.09 8.16
N VAL A 147 -11.84 0.92 7.50
CA VAL A 147 -13.09 0.28 7.03
C VAL A 147 -14.07 0.04 8.17
N ALA A 148 -13.59 -0.37 9.34
CA ALA A 148 -14.44 -0.63 10.50
C ALA A 148 -14.89 0.67 11.22
N VAL A 149 -14.02 1.68 11.31
CA VAL A 149 -14.24 2.88 12.14
C VAL A 149 -14.95 3.99 11.42
N VAL A 150 -14.59 4.28 10.15
CA VAL A 150 -15.09 5.45 9.41
C VAL A 150 -16.62 5.46 9.27
N PRO A 151 -17.33 4.34 9.01
CA PRO A 151 -18.80 4.34 8.97
C PRO A 151 -19.44 4.76 10.31
N GLY A 152 -18.81 4.42 11.44
CA GLY A 152 -19.23 4.87 12.76
C GLY A 152 -19.09 6.39 12.93
N VAL A 153 -17.95 6.94 12.55
CA VAL A 153 -17.68 8.39 12.54
C VAL A 153 -18.66 9.12 11.63
N ALA A 154 -19.05 8.54 10.50
CA ALA A 154 -19.97 9.12 9.53
C ALA A 154 -21.39 9.30 10.06
N ARG A 155 -21.78 8.61 11.13
CA ARG A 155 -23.08 8.85 11.80
C ARG A 155 -23.15 10.24 12.42
N TRP A 156 -22.01 10.78 12.87
CA TRP A 156 -21.91 12.06 13.56
C TRP A 156 -21.44 13.22 12.65
N THR A 157 -20.57 12.91 11.67
CA THR A 157 -19.91 13.93 10.86
C THR A 157 -20.34 13.95 9.40
N GLY A 158 -21.26 13.06 9.01
CA GLY A 158 -21.75 12.96 7.63
C GLY A 158 -20.64 12.64 6.63
N PHE A 159 -20.65 13.32 5.48
CA PHE A 159 -19.64 13.18 4.43
C PHE A 159 -18.23 13.62 4.87
N ARG A 160 -18.09 14.34 5.96
CA ARG A 160 -16.79 14.78 6.48
C ARG A 160 -16.00 13.67 7.16
N ALA A 161 -16.64 12.52 7.44
CA ALA A 161 -16.04 11.41 8.20
C ALA A 161 -14.69 10.93 7.66
N PRO A 162 -14.54 10.60 6.37
CA PRO A 162 -13.28 10.10 5.83
C PRO A 162 -12.15 11.14 5.97
N TYR A 163 -12.46 12.42 5.80
CA TYR A 163 -11.50 13.51 5.88
C TYR A 163 -11.09 13.84 7.32
N LEU A 164 -12.07 13.99 8.23
CA LEU A 164 -11.80 14.28 9.63
C LEU A 164 -11.04 13.14 10.33
N SER A 165 -11.48 11.90 10.13
CA SER A 165 -10.79 10.73 10.72
C SER A 165 -9.34 10.64 10.23
N THR A 166 -9.13 10.94 8.96
CA THR A 166 -7.79 10.99 8.37
C THR A 166 -6.94 12.10 8.97
N ILE A 167 -7.47 13.32 9.10
CA ILE A 167 -6.74 14.44 9.72
C ILE A 167 -6.31 14.08 11.14
N VAL A 168 -7.19 13.46 11.94
CA VAL A 168 -6.86 13.04 13.31
C VAL A 168 -5.69 12.04 13.30
N VAL A 169 -5.77 11.00 12.47
CA VAL A 169 -4.72 9.97 12.38
C VAL A 169 -3.40 10.57 11.90
N VAL A 170 -3.45 11.49 10.92
CA VAL A 170 -2.25 12.16 10.38
C VAL A 170 -1.61 13.08 11.43
N LEU A 171 -2.41 13.83 12.20
CA LEU A 171 -1.92 14.69 13.28
C LEU A 171 -1.27 13.87 14.39
N LEU A 172 -1.89 12.75 14.79
CA LEU A 172 -1.30 11.82 15.76
C LEU A 172 0.04 11.26 15.24
N ALA A 173 0.09 10.86 13.97
CA ALA A 173 1.35 10.42 13.35
C ALA A 173 2.41 11.54 13.32
N GLY A 174 2.00 12.77 13.05
CA GLY A 174 2.86 13.95 13.10
C GLY A 174 3.46 14.20 14.49
N VAL A 175 2.64 14.09 15.53
CA VAL A 175 3.12 14.19 16.94
C VAL A 175 4.11 13.07 17.26
N LEU A 176 3.78 11.83 16.93
CA LEU A 176 4.66 10.69 17.20
C LEU A 176 5.98 10.79 16.43
N LEU A 177 5.93 11.26 15.17
CA LEU A 177 7.14 11.53 14.38
C LEU A 177 7.95 12.69 14.96
N ALA A 178 7.30 13.74 15.50
CA ALA A 178 7.98 14.88 16.13
C ALA A 178 8.71 14.48 17.42
N LEU A 179 8.13 13.55 18.20
CA LEU A 179 8.74 12.99 19.40
C LEU A 179 9.79 11.90 19.11
N ALA A 180 9.83 11.41 17.87
CA ALA A 180 10.79 10.41 17.45
C ALA A 180 12.17 11.08 17.15
N PRO A 181 13.27 10.33 17.27
CA PRO A 181 14.62 10.86 17.02
C PRO A 181 14.80 11.26 15.54
N GLU A 182 15.71 12.20 15.29
CA GLU A 182 16.18 12.48 13.94
C GLU A 182 16.81 11.22 13.31
N ALA A 183 16.49 11.00 12.05
CA ALA A 183 17.14 9.92 11.30
C ALA A 183 18.60 10.32 11.00
N PRO A 184 19.57 9.43 11.23
CA PRO A 184 20.94 9.67 10.81
C PRO A 184 21.00 9.99 9.32
N ARG A 185 21.61 11.09 8.94
CA ARG A 185 21.86 11.40 7.54
C ARG A 185 22.97 10.51 7.02
N THR A 186 22.59 9.49 6.25
CA THR A 186 23.54 8.54 5.65
C THR A 186 24.17 9.07 4.37
N LEU A 187 23.56 10.07 3.74
CA LEU A 187 24.03 10.61 2.46
C LEU A 187 24.46 12.07 2.63
N ARG A 188 25.76 12.31 2.69
CA ARG A 188 26.34 13.66 2.70
C ARG A 188 26.30 14.35 1.33
N HIS A 189 26.00 13.62 0.24
CA HIS A 189 26.09 14.09 -1.14
C HIS A 189 24.94 13.55 -2.02
N ALA A 190 23.68 13.56 -1.54
CA ALA A 190 22.57 13.32 -2.46
C ALA A 190 22.66 14.38 -3.59
N ARG A 191 22.73 13.92 -4.84
CA ARG A 191 22.84 14.78 -6.01
C ARG A 191 21.69 15.80 -6.00
N GLU A 192 21.97 17.05 -6.30
CA GLU A 192 20.94 18.09 -6.35
C GLU A 192 19.86 17.80 -7.38
N ARG A 193 20.23 17.14 -8.46
CA ARG A 193 19.33 16.72 -9.53
C ARG A 193 19.07 15.21 -9.45
N LEU A 194 17.84 14.83 -9.75
CA LEU A 194 17.46 13.43 -9.89
C LEU A 194 18.28 12.77 -11.02
N ASP A 195 19.06 11.77 -10.65
CA ASP A 195 19.82 10.97 -11.61
C ASP A 195 18.94 9.83 -12.13
N TRP A 196 18.53 9.93 -13.38
CA TRP A 196 17.66 8.94 -14.03
C TRP A 196 18.38 7.62 -14.41
N SER A 197 19.65 7.42 -14.05
CA SER A 197 20.38 6.19 -14.37
C SER A 197 19.73 4.93 -13.79
N PHE A 198 18.96 5.06 -12.70
CA PHE A 198 18.24 3.95 -12.06
C PHE A 198 17.20 3.29 -12.99
N VAL A 199 16.65 3.98 -13.98
CA VAL A 199 15.72 3.38 -14.95
C VAL A 199 16.38 2.34 -15.85
N ARG A 200 17.70 2.23 -15.85
CA ARG A 200 18.45 1.23 -16.62
C ARG A 200 18.89 0.04 -15.75
N ASP A 201 18.60 0.06 -14.46
CA ASP A 201 19.00 -1.00 -13.54
C ASP A 201 18.01 -2.18 -13.59
N PRO A 202 18.38 -3.34 -14.19
CA PRO A 202 17.49 -4.48 -14.31
C PRO A 202 17.12 -5.09 -12.95
N GLN A 203 17.93 -4.88 -11.91
CA GLN A 203 17.64 -5.36 -10.57
C GLN A 203 16.43 -4.65 -9.98
N LEU A 204 16.28 -3.35 -10.21
CA LEU A 204 15.12 -2.60 -9.75
C LEU A 204 13.82 -3.07 -10.41
N TYR A 205 13.83 -3.44 -11.70
CA TYR A 205 12.66 -4.02 -12.37
C TYR A 205 12.29 -5.39 -11.82
N ARG A 206 13.28 -6.23 -11.49
CA ARG A 206 13.02 -7.52 -10.83
C ARG A 206 12.34 -7.32 -9.48
N LEU A 207 12.86 -6.39 -8.67
CA LEU A 207 12.27 -6.06 -7.37
C LEU A 207 10.89 -5.40 -7.52
N ALA A 208 10.69 -4.59 -8.57
CA ALA A 208 9.39 -4.01 -8.90
C ALA A 208 8.35 -5.08 -9.25
N ALA A 209 8.70 -6.09 -10.04
CA ALA A 209 7.82 -7.23 -10.35
C ALA A 209 7.40 -7.97 -9.08
N ILE A 210 8.35 -8.26 -8.17
CA ILE A 210 8.08 -8.89 -6.87
C ILE A 210 7.17 -8.03 -6.01
N HIS A 211 7.42 -6.71 -5.99
CA HIS A 211 6.61 -5.78 -5.20
C HIS A 211 5.22 -5.54 -5.78
N SER A 212 5.09 -5.57 -7.11
CA SER A 212 3.78 -5.49 -7.78
C SER A 212 2.86 -6.63 -7.35
N PHE A 213 3.38 -7.84 -7.11
CA PHE A 213 2.61 -8.91 -6.47
C PHE A 213 2.28 -8.57 -5.01
N SER A 214 3.27 -8.21 -4.20
CA SER A 214 3.07 -8.03 -2.75
C SER A 214 2.14 -6.86 -2.41
N PHE A 215 2.10 -5.81 -3.21
CA PHE A 215 1.28 -4.61 -2.99
C PHE A 215 0.23 -4.43 -4.08
N GLY A 216 0.64 -4.31 -5.34
CA GLY A 216 -0.29 -4.04 -6.45
C GLY A 216 -1.39 -5.09 -6.57
N PHE A 217 -0.99 -6.34 -6.63
CA PHE A 217 -1.89 -7.48 -6.72
C PHE A 217 -2.81 -7.60 -5.50
N SER A 218 -2.28 -7.42 -4.28
CA SER A 218 -3.08 -7.48 -3.05
C SER A 218 -4.20 -6.45 -3.04
N VAL A 219 -3.93 -5.24 -3.55
CA VAL A 219 -4.95 -4.17 -3.65
C VAL A 219 -5.99 -4.51 -4.71
N ILE A 220 -5.58 -5.03 -5.87
CA ILE A 220 -6.50 -5.42 -6.95
C ILE A 220 -7.42 -6.55 -6.47
N VAL A 221 -6.87 -7.59 -5.86
CA VAL A 221 -7.65 -8.69 -5.28
C VAL A 221 -8.59 -8.17 -4.20
N GLY A 222 -8.11 -7.34 -3.29
CA GLY A 222 -8.93 -6.73 -2.24
C GLY A 222 -10.12 -5.95 -2.78
N ASN A 223 -9.99 -5.30 -3.94
CA ASN A 223 -11.06 -4.56 -4.58
C ASN A 223 -12.12 -5.47 -5.21
N TRP A 224 -11.74 -6.65 -5.70
CA TRP A 224 -12.61 -7.45 -6.55
C TRP A 224 -13.00 -8.83 -6.00
N VAL A 225 -12.32 -9.34 -4.96
CA VAL A 225 -12.59 -10.68 -4.42
C VAL A 225 -14.01 -10.81 -3.86
N VAL A 226 -14.54 -9.77 -3.23
CA VAL A 226 -15.91 -9.80 -2.71
C VAL A 226 -16.91 -9.95 -3.86
N THR A 227 -16.75 -9.11 -4.89
CA THR A 227 -17.60 -9.17 -6.10
C THR A 227 -17.52 -10.54 -6.78
N LEU A 228 -16.31 -11.10 -6.94
CA LEU A 228 -16.12 -12.42 -7.51
C LEU A 228 -16.91 -13.49 -6.74
N LEU A 229 -16.78 -13.49 -5.40
CA LEU A 229 -17.45 -14.47 -4.56
C LEU A 229 -18.97 -14.30 -4.54
N GLU A 230 -19.47 -13.06 -4.61
CA GLU A 230 -20.91 -12.79 -4.76
C GLU A 230 -21.45 -13.34 -6.08
N HIS A 231 -20.73 -13.18 -7.21
CA HIS A 231 -21.08 -13.79 -8.49
C HIS A 231 -21.04 -15.33 -8.45
N HIS A 232 -20.18 -15.90 -7.60
CA HIS A 232 -20.15 -17.35 -7.35
C HIS A 232 -21.18 -17.81 -6.31
N GLY A 233 -22.19 -16.97 -5.97
CA GLY A 233 -23.29 -17.31 -5.08
C GLY A 233 -23.00 -17.27 -3.59
N GLN A 234 -21.88 -16.69 -3.15
CA GLN A 234 -21.61 -16.49 -1.74
C GLN A 234 -22.37 -15.28 -1.20
N SER A 235 -22.82 -15.36 0.06
CA SER A 235 -23.41 -14.18 0.71
C SER A 235 -22.39 -13.05 0.86
N LYS A 236 -22.84 -11.80 0.79
CA LYS A 236 -22.00 -10.61 0.95
C LYS A 236 -21.14 -10.64 2.22
N THR A 237 -21.72 -11.13 3.32
CA THR A 237 -21.00 -11.26 4.60
C THR A 237 -19.89 -12.30 4.52
N ALA A 238 -20.15 -13.47 3.93
CA ALA A 238 -19.14 -14.51 3.73
C ALA A 238 -18.03 -14.03 2.78
N ALA A 239 -18.41 -13.41 1.65
CA ALA A 239 -17.48 -12.85 0.68
C ALA A 239 -16.56 -11.78 1.32
N ALA A 240 -17.13 -10.86 2.11
CA ALA A 240 -16.35 -9.85 2.83
C ALA A 240 -15.42 -10.46 3.88
N ALA A 241 -15.86 -11.48 4.62
CA ALA A 241 -15.04 -12.17 5.59
C ALA A 241 -13.84 -12.88 4.91
N VAL A 242 -14.08 -13.56 3.80
CA VAL A 242 -13.01 -14.20 3.01
C VAL A 242 -12.04 -13.15 2.43
N GLY A 243 -12.56 -12.04 1.88
CA GLY A 243 -11.74 -10.95 1.35
C GLY A 243 -10.85 -10.31 2.41
N SER A 244 -11.36 -10.16 3.65
CA SER A 244 -10.59 -9.58 4.75
C SER A 244 -9.41 -10.46 5.18
N LEU A 245 -9.49 -11.78 5.05
CA LEU A 245 -8.40 -12.71 5.37
C LEU A 245 -7.15 -12.42 4.56
N THR A 246 -7.28 -12.06 3.28
CA THR A 246 -6.13 -11.76 2.40
C THR A 246 -5.32 -10.58 2.94
N LEU A 247 -5.97 -9.55 3.44
CA LEU A 247 -5.32 -8.35 3.98
C LEU A 247 -4.76 -8.59 5.39
N LEU A 248 -5.55 -9.22 6.27
CA LEU A 248 -5.13 -9.49 7.65
C LEU A 248 -3.90 -10.42 7.70
N LEU A 249 -3.91 -11.49 6.92
CA LEU A 249 -2.78 -12.42 6.86
C LEU A 249 -1.57 -11.78 6.19
N GLY A 250 -1.78 -10.92 5.19
CA GLY A 250 -0.73 -10.12 4.58
C GLY A 250 -0.01 -9.19 5.57
N PHE A 251 -0.71 -8.66 6.59
CA PHE A 251 -0.08 -7.90 7.67
C PHE A 251 0.95 -8.74 8.42
N PHE A 252 0.57 -9.92 8.91
CA PHE A 252 1.48 -10.78 9.67
C PHE A 252 2.65 -11.28 8.83
N THR A 253 2.41 -11.64 7.59
CA THR A 253 3.47 -12.16 6.72
C THR A 253 4.42 -11.09 6.18
N ARG A 254 4.01 -9.84 6.10
CA ARG A 254 4.96 -8.72 5.87
C ARG A 254 5.97 -8.59 6.99
N ILE A 255 5.53 -8.74 8.23
CA ILE A 255 6.42 -8.73 9.39
C ILE A 255 7.34 -9.96 9.38
N ALA A 256 6.77 -11.15 9.17
CA ALA A 256 7.52 -12.41 9.12
C ALA A 256 8.52 -12.47 7.94
N GLY A 257 8.21 -11.81 6.82
CA GLY A 257 9.09 -11.72 5.66
C GLY A 257 10.48 -11.16 5.98
N GLY A 258 10.58 -10.25 6.95
CA GLY A 258 11.86 -9.69 7.38
C GLY A 258 12.86 -10.71 7.93
N PRO A 259 12.52 -11.46 8.99
CA PRO A 259 13.36 -12.55 9.49
C PRO A 259 13.68 -13.62 8.44
N LEU A 260 12.73 -13.96 7.56
CA LEU A 260 12.92 -14.95 6.49
C LEU A 260 14.06 -14.58 5.53
N LEU A 261 14.35 -13.29 5.34
CA LEU A 261 15.46 -12.84 4.50
C LEU A 261 16.85 -13.18 5.06
N ARG A 262 16.96 -13.61 6.32
CA ARG A 262 18.22 -14.09 6.91
C ARG A 262 18.50 -15.55 6.55
N SER A 263 17.51 -16.27 6.02
CA SER A 263 17.68 -17.65 5.59
C SER A 263 18.50 -17.71 4.30
N GLU A 264 19.36 -18.69 4.17
CA GLU A 264 20.04 -19.04 2.92
C GLU A 264 19.06 -19.39 1.79
N HIS A 265 17.81 -19.76 2.14
CA HIS A 265 16.72 -20.07 1.22
C HIS A 265 15.81 -18.88 0.91
N ALA A 266 16.16 -17.66 1.34
CA ALA A 266 15.30 -16.46 1.21
C ALA A 266 14.75 -16.26 -0.21
N SER A 267 15.59 -16.39 -1.24
CA SER A 267 15.17 -16.25 -2.64
C SER A 267 14.16 -17.33 -3.06
N ARG A 268 14.36 -18.58 -2.60
CA ARG A 268 13.44 -19.69 -2.88
C ARG A 268 12.09 -19.49 -2.17
N ILE A 269 12.12 -19.00 -0.92
CA ILE A 269 10.90 -18.70 -0.16
C ILE A 269 10.08 -17.60 -0.84
N VAL A 270 10.74 -16.53 -1.29
CA VAL A 270 10.07 -15.46 -2.04
C VAL A 270 9.50 -15.99 -3.36
N ALA A 271 10.29 -16.75 -4.15
CA ALA A 271 9.80 -17.33 -5.40
C ALA A 271 8.62 -18.28 -5.17
N ALA A 272 8.71 -19.15 -4.16
CA ALA A 272 7.62 -20.06 -3.80
C ALA A 272 6.35 -19.30 -3.39
N SER A 273 6.49 -18.21 -2.60
CA SER A 273 5.34 -17.38 -2.21
C SER A 273 4.63 -16.74 -3.41
N LEU A 274 5.37 -16.28 -4.43
CA LEU A 274 4.82 -15.75 -5.66
C LEU A 274 4.04 -16.80 -6.44
N VAL A 275 4.60 -18.01 -6.59
CA VAL A 275 3.95 -19.12 -7.30
C VAL A 275 2.70 -19.58 -6.54
N VAL A 276 2.84 -19.86 -5.25
CA VAL A 276 1.74 -20.35 -4.40
C VAL A 276 0.61 -19.32 -4.29
N GLY A 277 0.95 -18.05 -4.11
CA GLY A 277 -0.05 -16.97 -4.10
C GLY A 277 -0.72 -16.79 -5.47
N GLY A 278 0.04 -16.90 -6.55
CA GLY A 278 -0.51 -16.88 -7.92
C GLY A 278 -1.49 -18.03 -8.17
N LEU A 279 -1.13 -19.26 -7.80
CA LEU A 279 -2.01 -20.43 -7.89
C LEU A 279 -3.25 -20.26 -7.02
N ALA A 280 -3.12 -19.74 -5.81
CA ALA A 280 -4.25 -19.48 -4.93
C ALA A 280 -5.25 -18.48 -5.53
N ALA A 281 -4.75 -17.44 -6.23
CA ALA A 281 -5.61 -16.51 -6.95
C ALA A 281 -6.35 -17.18 -8.12
N MET A 282 -5.68 -18.07 -8.87
CA MET A 282 -6.34 -18.86 -9.93
C MET A 282 -7.40 -19.77 -9.34
N VAL A 283 -7.14 -20.38 -8.18
CA VAL A 283 -8.11 -21.25 -7.48
C VAL A 283 -9.34 -20.45 -7.03
N LEU A 284 -9.18 -19.19 -6.58
CA LEU A 284 -10.32 -18.32 -6.26
C LEU A 284 -11.25 -18.08 -7.44
N ALA A 285 -10.75 -18.13 -8.67
CA ALA A 285 -11.54 -18.00 -9.90
C ALA A 285 -12.48 -19.19 -10.17
N LEU A 286 -12.29 -20.32 -9.47
CA LEU A 286 -13.13 -21.51 -9.63
C LEU A 286 -14.39 -21.43 -8.75
N PRO A 287 -15.51 -22.06 -9.15
CA PRO A 287 -16.69 -22.18 -8.30
C PRO A 287 -16.40 -23.15 -7.14
N LEU A 288 -16.12 -22.62 -5.96
CA LEU A 288 -15.77 -23.39 -4.78
C LEU A 288 -16.88 -23.35 -3.72
N THR A 289 -16.82 -24.27 -2.77
CA THR A 289 -17.53 -24.14 -1.50
C THR A 289 -16.88 -23.06 -0.61
N LEU A 290 -17.62 -22.53 0.38
CA LEU A 290 -17.08 -21.52 1.30
C LEU A 290 -15.76 -21.95 1.98
N PRO A 291 -15.60 -23.19 2.49
CA PRO A 291 -14.29 -23.64 3.02
C PRO A 291 -13.16 -23.59 1.97
N GLY A 292 -13.46 -23.89 0.70
CA GLY A 292 -12.49 -23.80 -0.40
C GLY A 292 -12.04 -22.34 -0.63
N TYR A 293 -12.96 -21.39 -0.63
CA TYR A 293 -12.62 -19.96 -0.71
C TYR A 293 -11.81 -19.47 0.49
N ILE A 294 -12.16 -19.90 1.71
CA ILE A 294 -11.39 -19.60 2.92
C ILE A 294 -9.96 -20.12 2.79
N ALA A 295 -9.79 -21.37 2.34
CA ALA A 295 -8.48 -21.97 2.17
C ALA A 295 -7.64 -21.21 1.12
N ALA A 296 -8.19 -20.93 -0.07
CA ALA A 296 -7.51 -20.21 -1.12
C ALA A 296 -7.13 -18.77 -0.70
N ALA A 297 -8.05 -18.05 -0.05
CA ALA A 297 -7.80 -16.69 0.47
C ALA A 297 -6.74 -16.69 1.59
N THR A 298 -6.73 -17.71 2.45
CA THR A 298 -5.71 -17.88 3.48
C THR A 298 -4.33 -18.06 2.86
N VAL A 299 -4.20 -18.96 1.90
CA VAL A 299 -2.93 -19.21 1.19
C VAL A 299 -2.45 -17.95 0.47
N LEU A 300 -3.36 -17.26 -0.23
CA LEU A 300 -3.04 -16.01 -0.92
C LEU A 300 -2.55 -14.92 0.05
N GLY A 301 -3.26 -14.71 1.15
CA GLY A 301 -2.90 -13.72 2.17
C GLY A 301 -1.55 -14.02 2.82
N LEU A 302 -1.28 -15.30 3.15
CA LEU A 302 0.01 -15.72 3.67
C LEU A 302 1.16 -15.51 2.66
N ALA A 303 0.91 -15.74 1.38
CA ALA A 303 1.91 -15.58 0.34
C ALA A 303 2.23 -14.10 0.04
N ALA A 304 1.20 -13.25 0.00
CA ALA A 304 1.32 -11.87 -0.51
C ALA A 304 2.22 -10.96 0.32
N GLY A 305 2.31 -11.17 1.64
CA GLY A 305 3.13 -10.32 2.52
C GLY A 305 4.62 -10.62 2.47
N VAL A 306 5.01 -11.87 2.22
CA VAL A 306 6.40 -12.34 2.28
C VAL A 306 7.38 -11.53 1.43
N PRO A 307 7.07 -11.15 0.17
CA PRO A 307 8.04 -10.47 -0.70
C PRO A 307 8.29 -9.00 -0.35
N PHE A 308 7.44 -8.36 0.47
CA PHE A 308 7.50 -6.92 0.75
C PHE A 308 8.88 -6.47 1.24
N ALA A 309 9.37 -7.10 2.31
CA ALA A 309 10.66 -6.72 2.91
C ALA A 309 11.82 -6.90 1.91
N ARG A 310 11.79 -7.96 1.09
CA ARG A 310 12.80 -8.21 0.05
C ARG A 310 12.84 -7.10 -0.98
N ALA A 311 11.65 -6.67 -1.45
CA ALA A 311 11.55 -5.64 -2.47
C ALA A 311 12.14 -4.31 -1.98
N PHE A 312 11.77 -3.86 -0.79
CA PHE A 312 12.20 -2.57 -0.24
C PHE A 312 13.67 -2.56 0.20
N THR A 313 14.11 -3.57 0.95
CA THR A 313 15.52 -3.66 1.36
C THR A 313 16.44 -3.90 0.17
N GLY A 314 16.00 -4.70 -0.80
CA GLY A 314 16.73 -4.96 -2.03
C GLY A 314 16.87 -3.71 -2.90
N ALA A 315 15.81 -2.92 -3.06
CA ALA A 315 15.85 -1.68 -3.82
C ALA A 315 16.81 -0.66 -3.19
N ALA A 316 16.73 -0.48 -1.86
CA ALA A 316 17.63 0.42 -1.14
C ALA A 316 19.09 -0.03 -1.23
N ALA A 317 19.35 -1.36 -1.20
CA ALA A 317 20.69 -1.91 -1.33
C ALA A 317 21.25 -1.84 -2.76
N ALA A 318 20.38 -1.92 -3.79
CA ALA A 318 20.80 -1.78 -5.19
C ALA A 318 21.32 -0.37 -5.51
N ARG A 319 20.82 0.66 -4.82
CA ARG A 319 21.25 2.05 -5.02
C ARG A 319 21.55 2.72 -3.66
N PRO A 320 22.70 2.42 -3.06
CA PRO A 320 23.11 2.99 -1.77
C PRO A 320 23.29 4.51 -1.81
N ASP A 321 23.53 5.07 -2.99
CA ASP A 321 23.65 6.50 -3.28
C ASP A 321 22.30 7.24 -3.29
N ALA A 322 21.20 6.53 -3.61
CA ALA A 322 19.84 7.09 -3.69
C ALA A 322 18.78 6.03 -3.29
N PRO A 323 18.81 5.52 -2.04
CA PRO A 323 17.96 4.40 -1.61
C PRO A 323 16.47 4.75 -1.60
N GLY A 324 16.11 5.98 -1.24
CA GLY A 324 14.72 6.46 -1.28
C GLY A 324 14.18 6.51 -2.69
N THR A 325 14.97 7.01 -3.65
CA THR A 325 14.63 7.03 -5.08
C THR A 325 14.42 5.62 -5.63
N ALA A 326 15.29 4.68 -5.28
CA ALA A 326 15.18 3.29 -5.72
C ALA A 326 13.93 2.60 -5.18
N VAL A 327 13.62 2.79 -3.90
CA VAL A 327 12.37 2.30 -3.29
C VAL A 327 11.15 2.96 -3.94
N GLY A 328 11.22 4.26 -4.20
CA GLY A 328 10.18 5.01 -4.92
C GLY A 328 9.91 4.44 -6.31
N PHE A 329 10.95 4.13 -7.07
CA PHE A 329 10.81 3.49 -8.39
C PHE A 329 10.11 2.12 -8.31
N VAL A 330 10.54 1.27 -7.40
CA VAL A 330 9.94 -0.05 -7.19
C VAL A 330 8.47 0.08 -6.80
N ASN A 331 8.13 1.02 -5.91
CA ASN A 331 6.74 1.24 -5.50
C ASN A 331 5.89 1.93 -6.59
N ALA A 332 6.48 2.75 -7.46
CA ALA A 332 5.78 3.35 -8.60
C ALA A 332 5.23 2.27 -9.55
N TRP A 333 5.99 1.20 -9.81
CA TRP A 333 5.53 0.07 -10.61
C TRP A 333 4.38 -0.70 -9.96
N ALA A 334 4.44 -0.90 -8.64
CA ALA A 334 3.32 -1.51 -7.92
C ALA A 334 2.07 -0.62 -7.96
N ALA A 335 2.22 0.69 -7.82
CA ALA A 335 1.11 1.64 -7.95
C ALA A 335 0.55 1.68 -9.37
N LEU A 336 1.40 1.62 -10.41
CA LEU A 336 0.98 1.49 -11.81
C LEU A 336 0.16 0.21 -12.03
N THR A 337 0.60 -0.90 -11.41
CA THR A 337 -0.14 -2.16 -11.45
C THR A 337 -1.54 -2.00 -10.87
N ILE A 338 -1.73 -1.24 -9.77
CA ILE A 338 -3.05 -0.96 -9.20
C ILE A 338 -3.89 -0.11 -10.14
N VAL A 339 -3.33 1.00 -10.64
CA VAL A 339 -4.04 1.96 -11.50
C VAL A 339 -4.52 1.31 -12.79
N ALA A 340 -3.69 0.47 -13.40
CA ALA A 340 -4.04 -0.23 -14.64
C ALA A 340 -4.84 -1.53 -14.37
N GLY A 341 -4.41 -2.33 -13.41
CA GLY A 341 -4.95 -3.66 -13.16
C GLY A 341 -6.36 -3.64 -12.56
N THR A 342 -6.67 -2.67 -11.68
CA THR A 342 -8.00 -2.61 -11.07
C THR A 342 -9.12 -2.46 -12.11
N PRO A 343 -9.08 -1.48 -13.05
CA PRO A 343 -10.12 -1.40 -14.09
C PRO A 343 -10.08 -2.57 -15.07
N LEU A 344 -8.89 -3.09 -15.42
CA LEU A 344 -8.79 -4.23 -16.33
C LEU A 344 -9.44 -5.49 -15.75
N VAL A 345 -9.22 -5.80 -14.48
CA VAL A 345 -9.92 -6.89 -13.80
C VAL A 345 -11.42 -6.60 -13.71
N GLY A 346 -11.80 -5.35 -13.41
CA GLY A 346 -13.21 -4.91 -13.40
C GLY A 346 -13.92 -5.20 -14.72
N LEU A 347 -13.26 -4.97 -15.85
CA LEU A 347 -13.81 -5.26 -17.18
C LEU A 347 -14.07 -6.77 -17.39
N THR A 348 -13.32 -7.66 -16.74
CA THR A 348 -13.52 -9.10 -16.90
C THR A 348 -14.83 -9.60 -16.32
N PHE A 349 -15.50 -8.83 -15.43
CA PHE A 349 -16.82 -9.15 -14.91
C PHE A 349 -17.94 -9.01 -15.98
N SER A 350 -17.69 -8.29 -17.07
CA SER A 350 -18.58 -8.24 -18.23
C SER A 350 -18.33 -9.36 -19.25
N LEU A 351 -17.32 -10.21 -19.02
CA LEU A 351 -16.95 -11.34 -19.85
C LEU A 351 -17.51 -12.65 -19.27
N PRO A 352 -17.64 -13.72 -20.07
CA PRO A 352 -17.97 -15.03 -19.54
C PRO A 352 -17.00 -15.48 -18.45
N GLY A 353 -17.53 -16.03 -17.34
CA GLY A 353 -16.74 -16.46 -16.19
C GLY A 353 -16.62 -15.42 -15.08
N ASP A 354 -17.49 -14.40 -15.08
CA ASP A 354 -17.82 -13.53 -13.95
C ASP A 354 -16.61 -12.95 -13.21
N GLY A 355 -15.62 -12.45 -13.96
CA GLY A 355 -14.39 -11.90 -13.39
C GLY A 355 -13.26 -12.91 -13.18
N GLY A 356 -13.53 -14.22 -13.28
CA GLY A 356 -12.53 -15.29 -13.07
C GLY A 356 -11.29 -15.14 -13.96
N ILE A 357 -11.47 -14.71 -15.20
CA ILE A 357 -10.35 -14.47 -16.16
C ILE A 357 -9.35 -13.47 -15.55
N GLY A 358 -9.82 -12.40 -14.91
CA GLY A 358 -8.95 -11.40 -14.27
C GLY A 358 -8.09 -12.01 -13.18
N PHE A 359 -8.65 -12.87 -12.35
CA PHE A 359 -7.92 -13.56 -11.26
C PHE A 359 -6.93 -14.58 -11.81
N VAL A 360 -7.27 -15.30 -12.88
CA VAL A 360 -6.35 -16.24 -13.57
C VAL A 360 -5.16 -15.48 -14.15
N VAL A 361 -5.40 -14.38 -14.87
CA VAL A 361 -4.32 -13.56 -15.46
C VAL A 361 -3.41 -12.99 -14.36
N LEU A 362 -4.00 -12.44 -13.30
CA LEU A 362 -3.21 -11.93 -12.17
C LEU A 362 -2.38 -13.06 -11.55
N GLY A 363 -2.96 -14.24 -11.33
CA GLY A 363 -2.27 -15.40 -10.79
C GLY A 363 -1.11 -15.85 -11.67
N ALA A 364 -1.29 -15.86 -12.99
CA ALA A 364 -0.24 -16.18 -13.97
C ALA A 364 0.92 -15.15 -13.91
N LEU A 365 0.60 -13.86 -13.88
CA LEU A 365 1.59 -12.79 -13.75
C LEU A 365 2.37 -12.89 -12.44
N ALA A 366 1.69 -13.24 -11.34
CA ALA A 366 2.33 -13.47 -10.04
C ALA A 366 3.32 -14.66 -10.11
N ALA A 367 2.90 -15.78 -10.67
CA ALA A 367 3.76 -16.94 -10.85
C ALA A 367 4.97 -16.63 -11.75
N LEU A 368 4.79 -15.89 -12.83
CA LEU A 368 5.86 -15.43 -13.71
C LEU A 368 6.83 -14.49 -12.99
N ALA A 369 6.34 -13.64 -12.08
CA ALA A 369 7.19 -12.75 -11.29
C ALA A 369 8.19 -13.52 -10.40
N SER A 370 7.96 -14.82 -10.13
CA SER A 370 8.93 -15.68 -9.42
C SER A 370 10.26 -15.79 -10.16
N LEU A 371 10.26 -15.71 -11.49
CA LEU A 371 11.45 -15.73 -12.33
C LEU A 371 12.32 -14.47 -12.15
N ALA A 372 11.73 -13.38 -11.67
CA ALA A 372 12.42 -12.14 -11.35
C ALA A 372 13.15 -12.18 -9.99
N THR A 373 12.95 -13.24 -9.18
CA THR A 373 13.56 -13.33 -7.85
C THR A 373 15.09 -13.37 -7.98
N PRO A 374 15.83 -12.43 -7.38
CA PRO A 374 17.28 -12.44 -7.40
C PRO A 374 17.81 -13.74 -6.75
N ARG A 375 18.78 -14.36 -7.38
CA ARG A 375 19.47 -15.55 -6.87
C ARG A 375 20.39 -15.22 -5.71
#